data_6c60d38327c8b3a0e79430c7b07752c0
#
_entry.id   6c60d38327c8b3a0e79430c7b07752c0
#
_cell.length_a   1.000
_cell.length_b   1.000
_cell.length_c   1.000
_cell.angle_alpha   90.00
_cell.angle_beta   90.00
_cell.angle_gamma   90.00
#
_symmetry.space_group_name_H-M   'P 1'
#
loop_
_entity.id
_entity.type
_entity.pdbx_description
1 polymer ?
#
loop_
_entity_poly.entity_id
_entity_poly.type
_entity_poly.pdbx_seq_one_letter_code
_entity_poly.pdbx_strand_id
1 'polypeptide(L)'
;MIDFLGDWKRTDYCGNLRKEDRGREVILLGWVQRRRDLGGLIFIEVRDRYGFVQVVFNPEANREAHEKSQSLRSEYVVGIKGEVVLRPEGTANLKLSTGEVEVAVKELKILNPSKTPPFLIEDDEKIEENTRLKFRYLDLRKPGLQKNLILRHQLGKEVRNYFDRHGFLEVETPMLSKSTPEGARDFLVPSRLSPGHFYALPQSPQLFKQILMVAGYDRYFQIVRCFRDEDLRSDRQPEFTQIDVEMSFVTVEDVRKIMEGLMVHLFKEVLGMDLKTPFPILSYDEAMERYGLDKPDIRFGLELRDLSKILKDSTFKVFQDALNSGGIIKAINVKGGATFSRKEIEDLTHFVYDYGAKGLISAKVSQGALHSPMQKFVTDEQRQSMEKMMDASEGDLLLLISGPSKVVNQSLANLRLHLGKKLGLIPEEEHKFVWILDFPLLEYDETEKRYVAVHHPFTAPKDEDIQILKEHPERVKAKAYDLVLNGSEIGGGSIRNHLKEVQSLLFEKLGMDDEEARERFGFLLEALEYGTPPHGGIAFGFDRLVMILSHSESIRDVIAFPKTQKGTCLMTDAPSKVDGKQLDELWIKLKV
;
A
#
# COMPACT_ATOMS: atom_id res chain seq x y z
N MET A 1 10.93 45.48 5.16
CA MET A 1 11.06 45.36 6.64
C MET A 1 10.24 44.16 7.06
N ILE A 2 10.73 43.32 7.96
CA ILE A 2 10.00 42.15 8.50
C ILE A 2 9.22 42.62 9.71
N ASP A 3 7.94 42.24 9.78
CA ASP A 3 7.08 42.56 10.91
C ASP A 3 7.04 41.41 11.92
N PHE A 4 6.72 41.77 13.19
CA PHE A 4 6.45 40.76 14.21
C PHE A 4 4.95 40.44 14.27
N LEU A 5 4.60 39.21 14.59
CA LEU A 5 3.21 38.80 14.76
C LEU A 5 2.50 39.67 15.81
N GLY A 6 3.17 39.96 16.94
CA GLY A 6 2.60 40.74 18.04
C GLY A 6 1.34 40.06 18.59
N ASP A 7 0.33 40.86 18.88
CA ASP A 7 -0.94 40.39 19.45
C ASP A 7 -1.92 39.82 18.42
N TRP A 8 -1.51 39.71 17.14
CA TRP A 8 -2.38 39.17 16.11
C TRP A 8 -2.60 37.68 16.31
N LYS A 9 -3.86 37.26 16.36
CA LYS A 9 -4.30 35.87 16.40
C LYS A 9 -5.16 35.60 15.19
N ARG A 10 -4.94 34.45 14.54
CA ARG A 10 -5.81 34.00 13.45
C ARG A 10 -7.25 33.90 13.95
N THR A 11 -8.17 34.59 13.30
CA THR A 11 -9.62 34.46 13.57
C THR A 11 -10.25 33.40 12.71
N ASP A 12 -9.80 33.29 11.46
CA ASP A 12 -10.39 32.39 10.46
C ASP A 12 -9.31 31.76 9.58
N TYR A 13 -9.61 30.58 9.02
CA TYR A 13 -8.77 29.97 8.00
C TYR A 13 -9.16 30.47 6.61
N CYS A 14 -8.16 30.64 5.72
CA CYS A 14 -8.34 31.20 4.38
C CYS A 14 -9.41 30.44 3.57
N GLY A 15 -9.34 29.12 3.55
CA GLY A 15 -10.25 28.28 2.78
C GLY A 15 -11.67 28.16 3.34
N ASN A 16 -11.94 28.67 4.55
CA ASN A 16 -13.23 28.50 5.22
C ASN A 16 -14.21 29.68 5.02
N LEU A 17 -13.74 30.80 4.48
CA LEU A 17 -14.58 31.99 4.29
C LEU A 17 -15.67 31.75 3.22
N ARG A 18 -16.89 32.20 3.52
CA ARG A 18 -18.06 32.06 2.68
C ARG A 18 -18.80 33.41 2.60
N LYS A 19 -19.83 33.48 1.74
CA LYS A 19 -20.67 34.70 1.58
C LYS A 19 -21.40 35.10 2.86
N GLU A 20 -21.68 34.16 3.74
CA GLU A 20 -22.30 34.41 5.05
C GLU A 20 -21.37 35.20 5.99
N ASP A 21 -20.07 35.19 5.74
CA ASP A 21 -19.07 35.93 6.51
C ASP A 21 -18.93 37.41 6.09
N ARG A 22 -19.69 37.86 5.07
CA ARG A 22 -19.68 39.25 4.60
C ARG A 22 -19.82 40.24 5.75
N GLY A 23 -18.96 41.26 5.76
CA GLY A 23 -18.93 42.35 6.77
C GLY A 23 -18.15 41.98 8.03
N ARG A 24 -17.69 40.74 8.19
CA ARG A 24 -16.83 40.36 9.32
C ARG A 24 -15.41 40.87 9.13
N GLU A 25 -14.82 41.38 10.19
CA GLU A 25 -13.38 41.65 10.23
C GLU A 25 -12.63 40.36 10.58
N VAL A 26 -11.63 40.00 9.79
CA VAL A 26 -10.86 38.78 9.93
C VAL A 26 -9.36 39.05 9.99
N ILE A 27 -8.62 38.20 10.73
CA ILE A 27 -7.16 38.13 10.71
C ILE A 27 -6.77 36.75 10.10
N LEU A 28 -6.22 36.80 8.89
CA LEU A 28 -5.73 35.63 8.16
C LEU A 28 -4.22 35.54 8.28
N LEU A 29 -3.69 34.36 8.51
CA LEU A 29 -2.26 34.04 8.55
C LEU A 29 -1.96 32.92 7.57
N GLY A 30 -1.07 33.16 6.61
CA GLY A 30 -0.80 32.18 5.57
C GLY A 30 0.39 32.54 4.69
N TRP A 31 0.42 31.90 3.55
CA TRP A 31 1.44 32.07 2.51
C TRP A 31 0.85 32.73 1.28
N VAL A 32 1.61 33.62 0.65
CA VAL A 32 1.28 34.19 -0.66
C VAL A 32 1.40 33.10 -1.71
N GLN A 33 0.30 32.70 -2.34
CA GLN A 33 0.33 31.73 -3.43
C GLN A 33 0.55 32.44 -4.78
N ARG A 34 -0.28 33.42 -5.09
CA ARG A 34 -0.22 34.16 -6.37
C ARG A 34 -0.44 35.65 -6.11
N ARG A 35 0.26 36.49 -6.88
CA ARG A 35 0.07 37.96 -6.90
C ARG A 35 -0.29 38.40 -8.32
N ARG A 36 -1.28 39.26 -8.43
CA ARG A 36 -1.69 39.95 -9.66
C ARG A 36 -1.84 41.44 -9.40
N ASP A 37 -1.45 42.26 -10.37
CA ASP A 37 -1.56 43.73 -10.34
C ASP A 37 -2.46 44.09 -11.54
N LEU A 38 -3.61 44.65 -11.27
CA LEU A 38 -4.61 44.99 -12.27
C LEU A 38 -5.23 46.35 -11.98
N GLY A 39 -4.94 47.31 -12.84
CA GLY A 39 -5.53 48.63 -12.75
C GLY A 39 -5.20 49.41 -11.46
N GLY A 40 -4.04 49.15 -10.85
CA GLY A 40 -3.62 49.78 -9.60
C GLY A 40 -4.12 49.10 -8.34
N LEU A 41 -4.96 48.05 -8.48
CA LEU A 41 -5.30 47.17 -7.37
C LEU A 41 -4.39 45.95 -7.37
N ILE A 42 -3.93 45.57 -6.18
CA ILE A 42 -3.11 44.37 -6.02
C ILE A 42 -3.98 43.25 -5.41
N PHE A 43 -4.08 42.13 -6.16
CA PHE A 43 -4.78 40.93 -5.75
C PHE A 43 -3.79 39.86 -5.34
N ILE A 44 -4.00 39.26 -4.17
CA ILE A 44 -3.15 38.20 -3.65
C ILE A 44 -4.02 37.04 -3.21
N GLU A 45 -3.63 35.84 -3.60
CA GLU A 45 -4.18 34.60 -3.06
C GLU A 45 -3.36 34.24 -1.83
N VAL A 46 -3.98 34.26 -0.65
CA VAL A 46 -3.36 33.83 0.62
C VAL A 46 -3.85 32.44 0.93
N ARG A 47 -2.91 31.52 1.10
CA ARG A 47 -3.15 30.08 1.32
C ARG A 47 -2.80 29.68 2.74
N ASP A 48 -3.61 28.79 3.30
CA ASP A 48 -3.29 28.01 4.50
C ASP A 48 -3.66 26.51 4.29
N ARG A 49 -3.72 25.75 5.37
CA ARG A 49 -4.04 24.31 5.31
C ARG A 49 -5.43 24.00 4.77
N TYR A 50 -6.38 24.91 4.87
CA TYR A 50 -7.78 24.69 4.45
C TYR A 50 -8.09 25.21 3.05
N GLY A 51 -7.13 25.82 2.38
CA GLY A 51 -7.26 26.37 1.05
C GLY A 51 -6.77 27.82 0.97
N PHE A 52 -7.31 28.58 0.03
CA PHE A 52 -6.90 29.97 -0.17
C PHE A 52 -8.11 30.89 -0.35
N VAL A 53 -7.88 32.19 -0.10
CA VAL A 53 -8.83 33.27 -0.38
C VAL A 53 -8.11 34.40 -1.08
N GLN A 54 -8.82 35.10 -1.97
CA GLN A 54 -8.32 36.34 -2.56
C GLN A 54 -8.39 37.49 -1.55
N VAL A 55 -7.31 38.23 -1.44
CA VAL A 55 -7.28 39.48 -0.69
C VAL A 55 -6.94 40.64 -1.61
N VAL A 56 -7.54 41.80 -1.41
CA VAL A 56 -7.45 42.96 -2.31
C VAL A 56 -6.86 44.15 -1.56
N PHE A 57 -5.78 44.72 -2.12
CA PHE A 57 -5.15 45.91 -1.66
C PHE A 57 -5.56 47.08 -2.56
N ASN A 58 -6.38 47.98 -2.02
CA ASN A 58 -6.83 49.18 -2.70
C ASN A 58 -6.07 50.38 -2.12
N PRO A 59 -5.32 51.16 -2.95
CA PRO A 59 -4.56 52.33 -2.46
C PRO A 59 -5.46 53.44 -1.89
N GLU A 60 -6.72 53.53 -2.33
CA GLU A 60 -7.70 54.48 -1.79
C GLU A 60 -8.19 54.10 -0.39
N ALA A 61 -8.25 52.78 -0.09
CA ALA A 61 -8.69 52.27 1.22
C ALA A 61 -7.56 52.32 2.25
N ASN A 62 -6.36 51.83 1.87
CA ASN A 62 -5.15 51.90 2.70
C ASN A 62 -3.88 51.93 1.83
N ARG A 63 -3.29 53.13 1.72
CA ARG A 63 -2.11 53.37 0.90
C ARG A 63 -0.86 52.64 1.43
N GLU A 64 -0.66 52.60 2.74
CA GLU A 64 0.50 51.92 3.36
C GLU A 64 0.49 50.41 3.09
N ALA A 65 -0.65 49.78 3.31
CA ALA A 65 -0.80 48.35 3.04
C ALA A 65 -0.63 48.05 1.54
N HIS A 66 -1.14 48.92 0.66
CA HIS A 66 -0.97 48.77 -0.79
C HIS A 66 0.50 48.91 -1.21
N GLU A 67 1.22 49.96 -0.79
CA GLU A 67 2.65 50.17 -1.08
C GLU A 67 3.48 48.98 -0.59
N LYS A 68 3.21 48.49 0.62
CA LYS A 68 3.87 47.31 1.22
C LYS A 68 3.63 46.04 0.43
N SER A 69 2.41 45.85 -0.10
CA SER A 69 2.05 44.67 -0.87
C SER A 69 2.78 44.54 -2.22
N GLN A 70 3.36 45.64 -2.74
CA GLN A 70 4.17 45.61 -3.98
C GLN A 70 5.42 44.73 -3.83
N SER A 71 5.96 44.62 -2.61
CA SER A 71 7.14 43.82 -2.31
C SER A 71 6.85 42.31 -2.17
N LEU A 72 5.58 41.92 -2.06
CA LEU A 72 5.20 40.52 -1.83
C LEU A 72 5.55 39.63 -3.03
N ARG A 73 6.06 38.42 -2.72
CA ARG A 73 6.41 37.39 -3.68
C ARG A 73 5.79 36.08 -3.22
N SER A 74 5.75 35.09 -4.12
CA SER A 74 5.27 33.74 -3.82
C SER A 74 5.95 33.18 -2.57
N GLU A 75 5.16 32.47 -1.77
CA GLU A 75 5.55 31.80 -0.53
C GLU A 75 6.01 32.73 0.61
N TYR A 76 5.87 34.08 0.49
CA TYR A 76 6.02 34.95 1.64
C TYR A 76 4.97 34.62 2.71
N VAL A 77 5.36 34.63 3.98
CA VAL A 77 4.44 34.45 5.10
C VAL A 77 3.87 35.81 5.48
N VAL A 78 2.55 35.89 5.45
CA VAL A 78 1.83 37.14 5.68
C VAL A 78 0.75 37.03 6.75
N GLY A 79 0.50 38.14 7.44
CA GLY A 79 -0.70 38.38 8.22
C GLY A 79 -1.54 39.47 7.53
N ILE A 80 -2.82 39.18 7.33
CA ILE A 80 -3.79 40.06 6.70
C ILE A 80 -4.89 40.36 7.71
N LYS A 81 -5.14 41.62 8.00
CA LYS A 81 -6.34 42.07 8.71
C LYS A 81 -7.22 42.81 7.71
N GLY A 82 -8.49 42.47 7.60
CA GLY A 82 -9.38 43.07 6.64
C GLY A 82 -10.82 42.63 6.83
N GLU A 83 -11.68 43.12 5.97
CA GLU A 83 -13.12 42.84 5.99
C GLU A 83 -13.51 41.90 4.84
N VAL A 84 -14.31 40.90 5.14
CA VAL A 84 -14.84 39.99 4.13
C VAL A 84 -15.91 40.73 3.30
N VAL A 85 -15.69 40.80 1.99
CA VAL A 85 -16.62 41.41 1.04
C VAL A 85 -16.99 40.45 -0.06
N LEU A 86 -18.13 40.65 -0.70
CA LEU A 86 -18.47 39.90 -1.92
C LEU A 86 -17.59 40.39 -3.06
N ARG A 87 -17.17 39.46 -3.91
CA ARG A 87 -16.52 39.86 -5.17
C ARG A 87 -17.46 40.69 -6.04
N PRO A 88 -16.92 41.62 -6.84
CA PRO A 88 -17.73 42.37 -7.80
C PRO A 88 -18.57 41.46 -8.71
N GLU A 89 -19.73 41.95 -9.12
CA GLU A 89 -20.62 41.19 -9.99
C GLU A 89 -19.88 40.71 -11.26
N GLY A 90 -20.09 39.46 -11.65
CA GLY A 90 -19.39 38.82 -12.79
C GLY A 90 -17.97 38.34 -12.54
N THR A 91 -17.38 38.57 -11.35
CA THR A 91 -15.99 38.12 -11.02
C THR A 91 -15.96 36.93 -10.07
N ALA A 92 -17.13 36.44 -9.61
CA ALA A 92 -17.19 35.26 -8.75
C ALA A 92 -16.70 34.01 -9.48
N ASN A 93 -15.87 33.19 -8.80
CA ASN A 93 -15.36 31.93 -9.33
C ASN A 93 -15.99 30.75 -8.57
N LEU A 94 -17.09 30.22 -9.07
CA LEU A 94 -17.85 29.14 -8.44
C LEU A 94 -17.11 27.79 -8.38
N LYS A 95 -15.93 27.67 -9.03
CA LYS A 95 -15.06 26.47 -8.91
C LYS A 95 -14.27 26.46 -7.60
N LEU A 96 -14.21 27.60 -6.90
CA LEU A 96 -13.50 27.74 -5.63
C LEU A 96 -14.50 27.87 -4.49
N SER A 97 -14.24 27.20 -3.38
CA SER A 97 -15.08 27.28 -2.18
C SER A 97 -15.21 28.70 -1.60
N THR A 98 -14.17 29.53 -1.81
CA THR A 98 -14.11 30.94 -1.40
C THR A 98 -14.39 31.90 -2.56
N GLY A 99 -14.82 31.40 -3.71
CA GLY A 99 -14.85 32.16 -4.96
C GLY A 99 -15.92 33.26 -5.05
N GLU A 100 -16.87 33.33 -4.11
CA GLU A 100 -17.86 34.39 -4.00
C GLU A 100 -17.39 35.57 -3.17
N VAL A 101 -16.30 35.38 -2.38
CA VAL A 101 -15.80 36.39 -1.44
C VAL A 101 -14.34 36.77 -1.70
N GLU A 102 -13.97 37.91 -1.17
CA GLU A 102 -12.58 38.37 -1.05
C GLU A 102 -12.43 39.16 0.24
N VAL A 103 -11.19 39.42 0.66
CA VAL A 103 -10.93 40.25 1.86
C VAL A 103 -10.37 41.59 1.44
N ALA A 104 -11.10 42.66 1.72
CA ALA A 104 -10.63 44.04 1.59
C ALA A 104 -9.61 44.33 2.70
N VAL A 105 -8.35 44.54 2.35
CA VAL A 105 -7.24 44.63 3.31
C VAL A 105 -7.23 45.96 3.99
N LYS A 106 -7.16 45.94 5.33
CA LYS A 106 -6.96 47.09 6.20
C LYS A 106 -5.51 47.21 6.68
N GLU A 107 -4.90 46.07 7.02
CA GLU A 107 -3.51 46.03 7.51
C GLU A 107 -2.77 44.81 6.95
N LEU A 108 -1.48 44.98 6.66
CA LEU A 108 -0.58 43.93 6.18
C LEU A 108 0.64 43.79 7.09
N LYS A 109 0.93 42.59 7.53
CA LYS A 109 2.22 42.19 8.11
C LYS A 109 2.96 41.23 7.21
N ILE A 110 4.25 41.50 6.94
CA ILE A 110 5.16 40.55 6.26
C ILE A 110 5.95 39.86 7.36
N LEU A 111 5.53 38.63 7.70
CA LEU A 111 6.09 37.90 8.82
C LEU A 111 7.41 37.20 8.46
N ASN A 112 7.55 36.76 7.22
CA ASN A 112 8.81 36.19 6.73
C ASN A 112 8.86 36.21 5.19
N PRO A 113 9.93 36.69 4.57
CA PRO A 113 10.14 36.56 3.13
C PRO A 113 10.52 35.14 2.76
N SER A 114 10.35 34.76 1.49
CA SER A 114 10.76 33.49 0.93
C SER A 114 11.78 33.72 -0.19
N LYS A 115 12.73 32.78 -0.34
CA LYS A 115 13.46 32.62 -1.60
C LYS A 115 12.49 32.09 -2.66
N THR A 116 12.82 32.28 -3.93
CA THR A 116 12.06 31.64 -5.01
C THR A 116 12.09 30.12 -4.83
N PRO A 117 10.93 29.46 -4.70
CA PRO A 117 10.88 28.01 -4.59
C PRO A 117 11.48 27.31 -5.83
N PRO A 118 12.07 26.12 -5.68
CA PRO A 118 12.62 25.35 -6.82
C PRO A 118 11.55 24.81 -7.76
N PHE A 119 10.27 24.85 -7.36
CA PHE A 119 9.10 24.43 -8.14
C PHE A 119 7.85 25.18 -7.62
N LEU A 120 6.79 25.17 -8.42
CA LEU A 120 5.50 25.74 -8.02
C LEU A 120 4.78 24.81 -7.03
N ILE A 121 4.04 25.41 -6.10
CA ILE A 121 3.24 24.66 -5.12
C ILE A 121 1.85 24.37 -5.72
N GLU A 122 1.85 23.62 -6.81
CA GLU A 122 0.66 23.23 -7.58
C GLU A 122 0.74 21.72 -7.89
N ASP A 123 -0.39 21.03 -7.93
CA ASP A 123 -0.43 19.57 -8.12
C ASP A 123 -0.08 19.14 -9.56
N ASP A 124 -0.41 19.96 -10.55
CA ASP A 124 -0.27 19.63 -11.98
C ASP A 124 1.19 19.76 -12.48
N GLU A 125 2.11 20.26 -11.68
CA GLU A 125 3.52 20.42 -12.08
C GLU A 125 4.26 19.07 -12.01
N LYS A 126 4.80 18.62 -13.14
CA LYS A 126 5.68 17.44 -13.21
C LYS A 126 7.06 17.78 -12.68
N ILE A 127 7.34 17.36 -11.47
CA ILE A 127 8.62 17.60 -10.78
C ILE A 127 9.32 16.26 -10.57
N GLU A 128 10.62 16.23 -10.80
CA GLU A 128 11.44 15.06 -10.51
C GLU A 128 11.32 14.67 -9.03
N GLU A 129 11.15 13.38 -8.74
CA GLU A 129 10.92 12.86 -7.40
C GLU A 129 12.03 13.28 -6.41
N ASN A 130 13.30 13.22 -6.82
CA ASN A 130 14.41 13.60 -5.97
C ASN A 130 14.34 15.07 -5.54
N THR A 131 13.89 15.96 -6.41
CA THR A 131 13.67 17.38 -6.08
C THR A 131 12.53 17.54 -5.08
N ARG A 132 11.42 16.82 -5.27
CA ARG A 132 10.29 16.79 -4.31
C ARG A 132 10.75 16.31 -2.92
N LEU A 133 11.53 15.23 -2.87
CA LEU A 133 12.02 14.64 -1.61
C LEU A 133 13.07 15.51 -0.92
N LYS A 134 13.92 16.21 -1.67
CA LYS A 134 14.91 17.16 -1.13
C LYS A 134 14.23 18.37 -0.49
N PHE A 135 13.23 18.93 -1.15
CA PHE A 135 12.46 20.08 -0.66
C PHE A 135 11.09 19.65 -0.12
N ARG A 136 11.06 18.53 0.62
CA ARG A 136 9.81 17.90 1.06
C ARG A 136 8.90 18.83 1.85
N TYR A 137 9.45 19.76 2.62
CA TYR A 137 8.69 20.78 3.35
C TYR A 137 7.95 21.77 2.42
N LEU A 138 8.38 21.96 1.17
CA LEU A 138 7.64 22.71 0.15
C LEU A 138 6.63 21.82 -0.55
N ASP A 139 7.02 20.60 -0.92
CA ASP A 139 6.14 19.63 -1.56
C ASP A 139 4.91 19.32 -0.70
N LEU A 140 5.09 19.22 0.64
CA LEU A 140 3.99 19.05 1.61
C LEU A 140 3.01 20.24 1.69
N ARG A 141 3.30 21.37 1.06
CA ARG A 141 2.35 22.48 0.91
C ARG A 141 1.35 22.25 -0.23
N LYS A 142 1.59 21.28 -1.13
CA LYS A 142 0.70 20.96 -2.23
C LYS A 142 -0.63 20.43 -1.71
N PRO A 143 -1.77 20.88 -2.27
CA PRO A 143 -3.10 20.45 -1.83
C PRO A 143 -3.31 18.94 -1.85
N GLY A 144 -2.83 18.24 -2.89
CA GLY A 144 -2.95 16.79 -3.01
C GLY A 144 -2.25 16.04 -1.87
N LEU A 145 -0.99 16.41 -1.55
CA LEU A 145 -0.28 15.80 -0.43
C LEU A 145 -0.90 16.14 0.92
N GLN A 146 -1.39 17.36 1.10
CA GLN A 146 -2.12 17.73 2.32
C GLN A 146 -3.39 16.90 2.47
N LYS A 147 -4.16 16.71 1.38
CA LYS A 147 -5.35 15.85 1.37
C LYS A 147 -5.02 14.41 1.77
N ASN A 148 -3.93 13.85 1.25
CA ASN A 148 -3.48 12.50 1.59
C ASN A 148 -3.15 12.35 3.08
N LEU A 149 -2.44 13.32 3.67
CA LEU A 149 -2.11 13.29 5.09
C LEU A 149 -3.32 13.54 5.99
N ILE A 150 -4.29 14.35 5.56
CA ILE A 150 -5.56 14.53 6.25
C ILE A 150 -6.37 13.24 6.21
N LEU A 151 -6.46 12.58 5.05
CA LEU A 151 -7.10 11.26 4.91
C LEU A 151 -6.43 10.24 5.84
N ARG A 152 -5.11 10.18 5.85
CA ARG A 152 -4.35 9.32 6.76
C ARG A 152 -4.70 9.57 8.23
N HIS A 153 -4.79 10.83 8.64
CA HIS A 153 -5.19 11.20 9.99
C HIS A 153 -6.60 10.73 10.32
N GLN A 154 -7.57 10.98 9.42
CA GLN A 154 -8.96 10.56 9.59
C GLN A 154 -9.07 9.04 9.71
N LEU A 155 -8.42 8.29 8.82
CA LEU A 155 -8.38 6.81 8.88
C LEU A 155 -7.82 6.33 10.22
N GLY A 156 -6.67 6.87 10.68
CA GLY A 156 -6.08 6.48 11.95
C GLY A 156 -6.96 6.78 13.16
N LYS A 157 -7.70 7.89 13.13
CA LYS A 157 -8.70 8.23 14.14
C LYS A 157 -9.85 7.22 14.15
N GLU A 158 -10.42 6.91 13.00
CA GLU A 158 -11.56 6.00 12.90
C GLU A 158 -11.19 4.54 13.18
N VAL A 159 -9.96 4.12 12.89
CA VAL A 159 -9.42 2.83 13.34
C VAL A 159 -9.48 2.73 14.88
N ARG A 160 -9.01 3.75 15.59
CA ARG A 160 -9.07 3.78 17.08
C ARG A 160 -10.50 3.78 17.58
N ASN A 161 -11.38 4.59 16.99
CA ASN A 161 -12.80 4.65 17.35
C ASN A 161 -13.50 3.30 17.18
N TYR A 162 -13.18 2.58 16.10
CA TYR A 162 -13.75 1.26 15.84
C TYR A 162 -13.28 0.23 16.86
N PHE A 163 -11.99 0.12 17.09
CA PHE A 163 -11.43 -0.87 18.00
C PHE A 163 -11.83 -0.61 19.46
N ASP A 164 -11.86 0.64 19.91
CA ASP A 164 -12.34 1.01 21.24
C ASP A 164 -13.78 0.54 21.47
N ARG A 165 -14.69 0.78 20.52
CA ARG A 165 -16.09 0.32 20.59
C ARG A 165 -16.24 -1.21 20.62
N HIS A 166 -15.23 -1.95 20.13
CA HIS A 166 -15.22 -3.41 20.10
C HIS A 166 -14.41 -4.02 21.25
N GLY A 167 -14.02 -3.22 22.25
CA GLY A 167 -13.34 -3.67 23.45
C GLY A 167 -11.87 -4.05 23.26
N PHE A 168 -11.20 -3.47 22.25
CA PHE A 168 -9.76 -3.62 22.07
C PHE A 168 -9.01 -2.59 22.88
N LEU A 169 -7.83 -2.98 23.36
CA LEU A 169 -6.89 -2.10 24.05
C LEU A 169 -5.74 -1.75 23.09
N GLU A 170 -5.45 -0.45 22.93
CA GLU A 170 -4.24 0.00 22.26
C GLU A 170 -3.06 -0.12 23.22
N VAL A 171 -2.12 -1.04 22.96
CA VAL A 171 -0.96 -1.27 23.82
C VAL A 171 0.31 -1.09 23.01
N GLU A 172 1.20 -0.22 23.51
CA GLU A 172 2.51 0.00 22.88
C GLU A 172 3.46 -1.17 23.17
N THR A 173 4.24 -1.54 22.16
CA THR A 173 5.27 -2.58 22.23
C THR A 173 6.65 -1.98 22.03
N PRO A 174 7.73 -2.62 22.53
CA PRO A 174 9.08 -2.08 22.45
C PRO A 174 9.57 -1.88 21.01
N MET A 175 10.20 -0.72 20.75
CA MET A 175 10.96 -0.47 19.53
C MET A 175 12.40 -0.99 19.61
N LEU A 176 12.99 -1.03 20.79
CA LEU A 176 14.30 -1.66 21.05
C LEU A 176 14.04 -3.09 21.49
N SER A 177 14.12 -4.02 20.56
CA SER A 177 13.79 -5.43 20.76
C SER A 177 15.00 -6.31 20.55
N LYS A 178 14.84 -7.61 20.79
CA LYS A 178 15.80 -8.65 20.42
C LYS A 178 15.70 -8.89 18.91
N SER A 179 16.83 -9.18 18.25
CA SER A 179 16.82 -9.62 16.85
C SER A 179 16.12 -10.97 16.72
N THR A 180 15.04 -10.99 15.98
CA THR A 180 14.21 -12.17 15.68
C THR A 180 13.77 -12.08 14.22
N PRO A 181 14.68 -12.30 13.25
CA PRO A 181 14.36 -12.11 11.83
C PRO A 181 13.23 -13.04 11.39
N GLU A 182 12.18 -12.45 10.82
CA GLU A 182 10.93 -13.10 10.39
C GLU A 182 10.76 -13.10 8.86
N GLY A 183 11.86 -12.98 8.11
CA GLY A 183 11.84 -12.97 6.64
C GLY A 183 12.64 -11.83 6.00
N ALA A 184 12.66 -10.63 6.60
CA ALA A 184 13.54 -9.54 6.22
C ALA A 184 14.78 -9.46 7.13
N ARG A 185 15.77 -8.63 6.78
CA ARG A 185 16.87 -8.31 7.68
C ARG A 185 16.43 -7.26 8.70
N ASP A 186 16.98 -7.35 9.91
CA ASP A 186 16.74 -6.39 10.98
C ASP A 186 17.66 -5.18 10.87
N PHE A 187 17.15 -3.99 11.22
CA PHE A 187 17.98 -2.84 11.53
C PHE A 187 18.54 -2.99 12.95
N LEU A 188 19.85 -3.03 13.10
CA LEU A 188 20.53 -3.22 14.37
C LEU A 188 20.88 -1.89 15.03
N VAL A 189 20.67 -1.79 16.34
CA VAL A 189 21.02 -0.65 17.17
C VAL A 189 22.01 -1.10 18.25
N PRO A 190 23.27 -0.62 18.24
CA PRO A 190 24.27 -1.07 19.21
C PRO A 190 23.94 -0.59 20.62
N SER A 191 24.21 -1.45 21.62
CA SER A 191 24.04 -1.12 23.03
C SER A 191 25.31 -0.53 23.63
N ARG A 192 25.26 0.72 24.12
CA ARG A 192 26.38 1.34 24.83
C ARG A 192 26.64 0.69 26.20
N LEU A 193 25.60 0.19 26.85
CA LEU A 193 25.69 -0.42 28.20
C LEU A 193 26.13 -1.88 28.19
N SER A 194 26.01 -2.55 27.04
CA SER A 194 26.37 -3.94 26.87
C SER A 194 27.26 -4.09 25.62
N PRO A 195 28.55 -3.88 25.70
CA PRO A 195 29.47 -3.95 24.57
C PRO A 195 29.34 -5.27 23.79
N GLY A 196 29.30 -5.16 22.45
CA GLY A 196 29.11 -6.32 21.55
C GLY A 196 27.69 -6.83 21.44
N HIS A 197 26.71 -6.23 22.14
CA HIS A 197 25.30 -6.55 22.03
C HIS A 197 24.53 -5.47 21.29
N PHE A 198 23.49 -5.90 20.59
CA PHE A 198 22.63 -5.02 19.78
C PHE A 198 21.17 -5.24 20.12
N TYR A 199 20.42 -4.15 20.10
CA TYR A 199 18.98 -4.20 19.89
C TYR A 199 18.69 -4.31 18.40
N ALA A 200 17.50 -4.79 18.06
CA ALA A 200 16.95 -4.71 16.70
C ALA A 200 15.67 -3.88 16.69
N LEU A 201 15.46 -3.12 15.63
CA LEU A 201 14.16 -2.48 15.38
C LEU A 201 13.17 -3.54 14.89
N PRO A 202 11.93 -3.59 15.41
CA PRO A 202 11.00 -4.69 15.15
C PRO A 202 10.47 -4.65 13.71
N GLN A 203 10.41 -5.82 13.07
CA GLN A 203 9.75 -5.99 11.77
C GLN A 203 8.23 -5.95 11.90
N SER A 204 7.71 -6.37 13.04
CA SER A 204 6.33 -6.29 13.50
C SER A 204 6.28 -6.53 15.02
N PRO A 205 5.18 -6.21 15.71
CA PRO A 205 5.02 -6.53 17.13
C PRO A 205 4.59 -7.99 17.39
N GLN A 206 4.83 -8.91 16.45
CA GLN A 206 4.27 -10.26 16.43
C GLN A 206 4.46 -11.04 17.74
N LEU A 207 5.66 -11.05 18.29
CA LEU A 207 5.95 -11.81 19.51
C LEU A 207 5.27 -11.18 20.74
N PHE A 208 5.30 -9.86 20.84
CA PHE A 208 4.72 -9.15 21.97
C PHE A 208 3.19 -9.22 21.99
N LYS A 209 2.52 -9.15 20.85
CA LYS A 209 1.07 -9.29 20.80
C LYS A 209 0.59 -10.69 21.23
N GLN A 210 1.35 -11.75 20.88
CA GLN A 210 1.08 -13.09 21.39
C GLN A 210 1.28 -13.18 22.90
N ILE A 211 2.36 -12.58 23.45
CA ILE A 211 2.56 -12.48 24.90
C ILE A 211 1.42 -11.72 25.59
N LEU A 212 0.84 -10.69 24.96
CA LEU A 212 -0.33 -10.01 25.51
C LEU A 212 -1.56 -10.94 25.59
N MET A 213 -1.72 -11.87 24.64
CA MET A 213 -2.78 -12.89 24.73
C MET A 213 -2.53 -13.85 25.88
N VAL A 214 -1.29 -14.32 26.07
CA VAL A 214 -0.90 -15.13 27.24
C VAL A 214 -1.17 -14.36 28.55
N ALA A 215 -0.93 -13.06 28.56
CA ALA A 215 -1.17 -12.18 29.70
C ALA A 215 -2.66 -11.86 29.95
N GLY A 216 -3.58 -12.36 29.12
CA GLY A 216 -5.03 -12.23 29.32
C GLY A 216 -5.61 -10.88 28.86
N TYR A 217 -4.97 -10.17 27.94
CA TYR A 217 -5.51 -8.91 27.41
C TYR A 217 -6.62 -9.10 26.38
N ASP A 218 -6.88 -10.32 25.94
CA ASP A 218 -7.95 -10.76 25.04
C ASP A 218 -8.03 -10.07 23.67
N ARG A 219 -8.03 -8.76 23.61
CA ARG A 219 -8.17 -7.96 22.39
C ARG A 219 -7.18 -6.81 22.39
N TYR A 220 -6.18 -6.93 21.55
CA TYR A 220 -5.11 -5.95 21.37
C TYR A 220 -5.15 -5.35 19.98
N PHE A 221 -4.84 -4.06 19.86
CA PHE A 221 -4.42 -3.44 18.62
C PHE A 221 -3.33 -2.39 18.85
N GLN A 222 -2.63 -2.03 17.79
CA GLN A 222 -1.67 -0.92 17.78
C GLN A 222 -1.52 -0.36 16.38
N ILE A 223 -1.48 0.97 16.22
CA ILE A 223 -1.00 1.62 15.00
C ILE A 223 0.50 1.84 15.18
N VAL A 224 1.32 0.94 14.64
CA VAL A 224 2.73 0.77 15.00
C VAL A 224 3.67 0.99 13.84
N ARG A 225 4.86 1.56 14.13
CA ARG A 225 5.98 1.61 13.17
C ARG A 225 6.68 0.26 13.13
N CYS A 226 6.95 -0.20 11.89
CA CYS A 226 7.67 -1.42 11.60
C CYS A 226 8.88 -1.09 10.71
N PHE A 227 9.92 -1.93 10.79
CA PHE A 227 11.20 -1.69 10.13
C PHE A 227 11.65 -2.96 9.41
N ARG A 228 11.99 -2.86 8.12
CA ARG A 228 12.50 -3.99 7.33
C ARG A 228 13.61 -3.51 6.42
N ASP A 229 14.79 -4.12 6.53
CA ASP A 229 15.92 -3.87 5.62
C ASP A 229 15.82 -4.82 4.42
N GLU A 230 15.06 -4.40 3.43
CA GLU A 230 14.80 -5.15 2.19
C GLU A 230 14.85 -4.23 0.97
N ASP A 231 14.80 -4.82 -0.23
CA ASP A 231 14.78 -4.07 -1.48
C ASP A 231 13.52 -3.21 -1.59
N LEU A 232 13.71 -1.90 -1.79
CA LEU A 232 12.65 -0.92 -1.84
C LEU A 232 12.03 -0.83 -3.23
N ARG A 233 10.69 -0.82 -3.25
CA ARG A 233 9.85 -0.65 -4.45
C ARG A 233 8.92 0.54 -4.27
N SER A 234 8.06 0.81 -5.26
CA SER A 234 7.08 1.91 -5.20
C SER A 234 6.09 1.78 -4.03
N ASP A 235 5.83 0.55 -3.57
CA ASP A 235 4.90 0.20 -2.49
C ASP A 235 5.60 -0.25 -1.19
N ARG A 236 6.93 -0.06 -1.07
CA ARG A 236 7.73 -0.46 0.10
C ARG A 236 8.62 0.66 0.60
N GLN A 237 8.75 0.73 1.92
CA GLN A 237 9.64 1.63 2.65
C GLN A 237 10.38 0.86 3.75
N PRO A 238 11.61 1.26 4.12
CA PRO A 238 12.37 0.57 5.16
C PRO A 238 11.73 0.77 6.55
N GLU A 239 10.95 1.80 6.71
CA GLU A 239 10.09 2.08 7.87
C GLU A 239 8.68 2.41 7.40
N PHE A 240 7.69 1.71 7.91
CA PHE A 240 6.28 1.82 7.52
C PHE A 240 5.36 1.64 8.72
N THR A 241 4.06 1.86 8.53
CA THR A 241 3.08 1.77 9.61
C THR A 241 2.12 0.61 9.35
N GLN A 242 1.85 -0.18 10.39
CA GLN A 242 0.81 -1.21 10.39
C GLN A 242 -0.31 -0.86 11.37
N ILE A 243 -1.52 -1.31 11.05
CA ILE A 243 -2.58 -1.53 12.03
C ILE A 243 -2.45 -3.00 12.42
N ASP A 244 -1.94 -3.26 13.60
CA ASP A 244 -1.66 -4.60 14.10
C ASP A 244 -2.70 -5.00 15.14
N VAL A 245 -3.22 -6.24 15.04
CA VAL A 245 -4.37 -6.72 15.83
C VAL A 245 -4.12 -8.15 16.28
N GLU A 246 -4.50 -8.48 17.51
CA GLU A 246 -4.52 -9.86 18.03
C GLU A 246 -5.69 -10.07 18.98
N MET A 247 -6.29 -11.28 18.96
CA MET A 247 -7.46 -11.65 19.76
C MET A 247 -7.32 -13.07 20.29
N SER A 248 -7.76 -13.29 21.55
CA SER A 248 -7.87 -14.61 22.16
C SER A 248 -9.22 -15.25 21.89
N PHE A 249 -9.26 -16.59 21.92
CA PHE A 249 -10.48 -17.43 21.81
C PHE A 249 -11.25 -17.18 20.50
N VAL A 250 -10.55 -17.04 19.38
CA VAL A 250 -11.14 -16.74 18.08
C VAL A 250 -10.80 -17.80 17.03
N THR A 251 -11.71 -17.90 16.07
CA THR A 251 -11.54 -18.65 14.81
C THR A 251 -11.15 -17.71 13.66
N VAL A 252 -10.81 -18.26 12.50
CA VAL A 252 -10.60 -17.49 11.26
C VAL A 252 -11.82 -16.64 10.93
N GLU A 253 -13.03 -17.17 11.11
CA GLU A 253 -14.28 -16.46 10.81
C GLU A 253 -14.50 -15.27 11.75
N ASP A 254 -14.20 -15.41 13.05
CA ASP A 254 -14.32 -14.32 14.03
C ASP A 254 -13.41 -13.15 13.67
N VAL A 255 -12.15 -13.44 13.32
CA VAL A 255 -11.19 -12.40 12.87
C VAL A 255 -11.71 -11.71 11.62
N ARG A 256 -12.13 -12.48 10.62
CA ARG A 256 -12.64 -11.91 9.36
C ARG A 256 -13.85 -11.00 9.61
N LYS A 257 -14.82 -11.43 10.42
CA LYS A 257 -16.02 -10.66 10.71
C LYS A 257 -15.71 -9.29 11.37
N ILE A 258 -14.78 -9.26 12.31
CA ILE A 258 -14.35 -8.01 12.96
C ILE A 258 -13.63 -7.12 11.93
N MET A 259 -12.77 -7.67 11.08
CA MET A 259 -12.01 -6.90 10.08
C MET A 259 -12.89 -6.40 8.93
N GLU A 260 -13.88 -7.18 8.50
CA GLU A 260 -14.89 -6.70 7.55
C GLU A 260 -15.65 -5.51 8.13
N GLY A 261 -16.05 -5.59 9.41
CA GLY A 261 -16.67 -4.48 10.12
C GLY A 261 -15.79 -3.24 10.18
N LEU A 262 -14.47 -3.39 10.39
CA LEU A 262 -13.52 -2.29 10.32
C LEU A 262 -13.51 -1.63 8.93
N MET A 263 -13.42 -2.40 7.86
CA MET A 263 -13.43 -1.87 6.50
C MET A 263 -14.74 -1.13 6.18
N VAL A 264 -15.89 -1.71 6.54
CA VAL A 264 -17.20 -1.05 6.41
C VAL A 264 -17.23 0.28 7.16
N HIS A 265 -16.75 0.30 8.39
CA HIS A 265 -16.69 1.52 9.21
C HIS A 265 -15.81 2.60 8.56
N LEU A 266 -14.58 2.24 8.15
CA LEU A 266 -13.65 3.20 7.54
C LEU A 266 -14.19 3.78 6.23
N PHE A 267 -14.76 2.95 5.36
CA PHE A 267 -15.34 3.41 4.10
C PHE A 267 -16.55 4.32 4.33
N LYS A 268 -17.40 3.98 5.30
CA LYS A 268 -18.57 4.81 5.63
C LYS A 268 -18.18 6.16 6.22
N GLU A 269 -17.36 6.15 7.29
CA GLU A 269 -17.07 7.36 8.07
C GLU A 269 -16.07 8.31 7.38
N VAL A 270 -15.15 7.76 6.56
CA VAL A 270 -14.08 8.56 5.95
C VAL A 270 -14.39 8.90 4.49
N LEU A 271 -14.96 7.95 3.73
CA LEU A 271 -15.22 8.13 2.29
C LEU A 271 -16.71 8.35 1.98
N GLY A 272 -17.62 8.14 2.93
CA GLY A 272 -19.06 8.21 2.71
C GLY A 272 -19.61 7.10 1.81
N MET A 273 -18.89 5.96 1.72
CA MET A 273 -19.22 4.83 0.85
C MET A 273 -19.74 3.65 1.67
N ASP A 274 -20.78 2.97 1.16
CA ASP A 274 -21.31 1.76 1.76
C ASP A 274 -20.69 0.52 1.09
N LEU A 275 -20.08 -0.37 1.88
CA LEU A 275 -19.56 -1.66 1.42
C LEU A 275 -20.57 -2.77 1.67
N LYS A 276 -20.68 -3.71 0.73
CA LYS A 276 -21.49 -4.93 0.88
C LYS A 276 -20.65 -6.02 1.55
N THR A 277 -21.20 -6.64 2.58
CA THR A 277 -20.64 -7.81 3.27
C THR A 277 -21.60 -9.01 3.19
N PRO A 278 -21.13 -10.25 3.36
CA PRO A 278 -19.72 -10.64 3.56
C PRO A 278 -18.88 -10.46 2.30
N PHE A 279 -17.57 -10.23 2.46
CA PHE A 279 -16.65 -10.20 1.31
C PHE A 279 -16.50 -11.60 0.71
N PRO A 280 -16.33 -11.72 -0.62
CA PRO A 280 -16.03 -12.99 -1.27
C PRO A 280 -14.82 -13.68 -0.67
N ILE A 281 -14.82 -15.02 -0.74
CA ILE A 281 -13.73 -15.87 -0.28
C ILE A 281 -13.26 -16.69 -1.46
N LEU A 282 -11.94 -16.81 -1.62
CA LEU A 282 -11.28 -17.75 -2.49
C LEU A 282 -10.29 -18.57 -1.66
N SER A 283 -10.14 -19.85 -1.96
CA SER A 283 -8.98 -20.58 -1.48
C SER A 283 -7.72 -20.14 -2.24
N TYR A 284 -6.55 -20.33 -1.64
CA TYR A 284 -5.27 -20.11 -2.30
C TYR A 284 -5.20 -20.85 -3.65
N ASP A 285 -5.59 -22.12 -3.65
CA ASP A 285 -5.56 -22.94 -4.85
C ASP A 285 -6.50 -22.38 -5.95
N GLU A 286 -7.71 -21.92 -5.57
CA GLU A 286 -8.64 -21.28 -6.50
C GLU A 286 -8.11 -19.95 -7.03
N ALA A 287 -7.48 -19.13 -6.19
CA ALA A 287 -6.85 -17.87 -6.61
C ALA A 287 -5.71 -18.13 -7.62
N MET A 288 -4.86 -19.11 -7.35
CA MET A 288 -3.79 -19.52 -8.26
C MET A 288 -4.33 -20.13 -9.55
N GLU A 289 -5.42 -20.87 -9.49
CA GLU A 289 -6.04 -21.48 -10.68
C GLU A 289 -6.64 -20.41 -11.60
N ARG A 290 -7.45 -19.50 -11.07
CA ARG A 290 -8.22 -18.51 -11.83
C ARG A 290 -7.46 -17.23 -12.16
N TYR A 291 -6.50 -16.84 -11.33
CA TYR A 291 -5.83 -15.54 -11.44
C TYR A 291 -4.30 -15.64 -11.52
N GLY A 292 -3.72 -16.81 -11.21
CA GLY A 292 -2.29 -17.06 -11.25
C GLY A 292 -1.48 -16.40 -10.13
N LEU A 293 -2.17 -15.85 -9.11
CA LEU A 293 -1.55 -15.21 -7.94
C LEU A 293 -2.51 -15.18 -6.74
N ASP A 294 -1.95 -14.98 -5.56
CA ASP A 294 -2.63 -14.97 -4.25
C ASP A 294 -3.30 -13.64 -3.89
N LYS A 295 -3.21 -12.61 -4.73
CA LYS A 295 -3.80 -11.28 -4.54
C LYS A 295 -4.50 -10.79 -5.80
N PRO A 296 -5.60 -11.46 -6.20
CA PRO A 296 -6.27 -11.17 -7.46
C PRO A 296 -7.01 -9.82 -7.43
N ASP A 297 -6.96 -9.09 -8.53
CA ASP A 297 -7.91 -8.02 -8.80
C ASP A 297 -9.19 -8.62 -9.40
N ILE A 298 -10.25 -8.66 -8.62
CA ILE A 298 -11.54 -9.26 -9.01
C ILE A 298 -12.52 -8.26 -9.63
N ARG A 299 -12.07 -7.03 -9.93
CA ARG A 299 -12.91 -6.00 -10.58
C ARG A 299 -13.25 -6.31 -12.02
N PHE A 300 -12.47 -7.16 -12.69
CA PHE A 300 -12.64 -7.49 -14.10
C PHE A 300 -12.37 -8.97 -14.38
N GLY A 301 -12.82 -9.44 -15.54
CA GLY A 301 -12.67 -10.81 -16.00
C GLY A 301 -11.25 -11.20 -16.43
N LEU A 302 -11.11 -11.82 -17.62
CA LEU A 302 -9.88 -12.38 -18.17
C LEU A 302 -9.27 -13.48 -17.28
N GLU A 303 -10.12 -14.32 -16.66
CA GLU A 303 -9.64 -15.41 -15.81
C GLU A 303 -8.79 -16.41 -16.60
N LEU A 304 -7.78 -16.95 -15.93
CA LEU A 304 -6.96 -18.04 -16.46
C LEU A 304 -7.78 -19.33 -16.48
N ARG A 305 -7.53 -20.17 -17.49
CA ARG A 305 -8.10 -21.53 -17.57
C ARG A 305 -7.01 -22.52 -17.88
N ASP A 306 -6.99 -23.64 -17.15
CA ASP A 306 -6.05 -24.74 -17.37
C ASP A 306 -6.51 -25.62 -18.53
N LEU A 307 -5.71 -25.69 -19.58
CA LEU A 307 -5.94 -26.47 -20.78
C LEU A 307 -5.09 -27.75 -20.84
N SER A 308 -4.31 -28.04 -19.79
CA SER A 308 -3.36 -29.17 -19.77
C SER A 308 -4.03 -30.51 -20.08
N LYS A 309 -5.22 -30.78 -19.51
CA LYS A 309 -5.97 -32.02 -19.73
C LYS A 309 -6.52 -32.15 -21.15
N ILE A 310 -6.93 -31.02 -21.75
CA ILE A 310 -7.46 -30.99 -23.13
C ILE A 310 -6.33 -31.21 -24.13
N LEU A 311 -5.17 -30.63 -23.87
CA LEU A 311 -4.04 -30.62 -24.80
C LEU A 311 -2.99 -31.70 -24.51
N LYS A 312 -3.24 -32.61 -23.58
CA LYS A 312 -2.28 -33.67 -23.17
C LYS A 312 -1.79 -34.55 -24.33
N ASP A 313 -2.69 -34.83 -25.28
CA ASP A 313 -2.41 -35.68 -26.44
C ASP A 313 -2.07 -34.87 -27.72
N SER A 314 -1.87 -33.55 -27.59
CA SER A 314 -1.46 -32.71 -28.71
C SER A 314 -0.04 -33.06 -29.17
N THR A 315 0.16 -33.09 -30.48
CA THR A 315 1.49 -33.33 -31.09
C THR A 315 2.35 -32.09 -31.18
N PHE A 316 1.89 -30.94 -30.62
CA PHE A 316 2.66 -29.71 -30.58
C PHE A 316 3.80 -29.83 -29.56
N LYS A 317 5.03 -29.83 -30.07
CA LYS A 317 6.23 -30.12 -29.29
C LYS A 317 6.35 -29.24 -28.02
N VAL A 318 5.98 -27.98 -28.12
CA VAL A 318 6.03 -27.04 -26.97
C VAL A 318 5.12 -27.50 -25.83
N PHE A 319 3.96 -28.07 -26.14
CA PHE A 319 3.04 -28.60 -25.12
C PHE A 319 3.57 -29.91 -24.56
N GLN A 320 4.07 -30.82 -25.44
CA GLN A 320 4.64 -32.09 -25.00
C GLN A 320 5.82 -31.89 -24.04
N ASP A 321 6.76 -31.01 -24.41
CA ASP A 321 7.94 -30.73 -23.59
C ASP A 321 7.54 -30.18 -22.21
N ALA A 322 6.55 -29.26 -22.16
CA ALA A 322 6.03 -28.71 -20.92
C ALA A 322 5.37 -29.78 -20.04
N LEU A 323 4.42 -30.55 -20.60
CA LEU A 323 3.67 -31.55 -19.83
C LEU A 323 4.55 -32.73 -19.38
N ASN A 324 5.48 -33.18 -20.23
CA ASN A 324 6.41 -34.25 -19.87
C ASN A 324 7.38 -33.87 -18.75
N SER A 325 7.65 -32.58 -18.58
CA SER A 325 8.45 -32.05 -17.46
C SER A 325 7.63 -31.70 -16.20
N GLY A 326 6.34 -32.09 -16.14
CA GLY A 326 5.45 -31.78 -15.02
C GLY A 326 4.91 -30.35 -15.01
N GLY A 327 5.05 -29.63 -16.13
CA GLY A 327 4.50 -28.29 -16.29
C GLY A 327 3.01 -28.29 -16.65
N ILE A 328 2.46 -27.10 -16.89
CA ILE A 328 1.05 -26.85 -17.20
C ILE A 328 0.89 -26.01 -18.46
N ILE A 329 -0.34 -25.98 -19.00
CA ILE A 329 -0.74 -25.11 -20.10
C ILE A 329 -1.97 -24.33 -19.63
N LYS A 330 -1.84 -23.01 -19.50
CA LYS A 330 -2.98 -22.12 -19.20
C LYS A 330 -3.17 -21.06 -20.27
N ALA A 331 -4.38 -20.53 -20.33
CA ALA A 331 -4.76 -19.51 -21.29
C ALA A 331 -5.64 -18.42 -20.70
N ILE A 332 -5.66 -17.26 -21.39
CA ILE A 332 -6.59 -16.16 -21.19
C ILE A 332 -7.38 -15.97 -22.49
N ASN A 333 -8.68 -15.68 -22.41
CA ASN A 333 -9.50 -15.28 -23.54
C ASN A 333 -9.69 -13.76 -23.55
N VAL A 334 -9.16 -13.09 -24.58
CA VAL A 334 -9.36 -11.65 -24.82
C VAL A 334 -10.55 -11.48 -25.76
N LYS A 335 -11.69 -11.14 -25.20
CA LYS A 335 -12.94 -10.91 -25.97
C LYS A 335 -12.73 -9.81 -27.03
N GLY A 336 -13.10 -10.10 -28.29
CA GLY A 336 -12.91 -9.18 -29.42
C GLY A 336 -11.44 -8.97 -29.83
N GLY A 337 -10.49 -9.69 -29.24
CA GLY A 337 -9.03 -9.51 -29.42
C GLY A 337 -8.47 -10.01 -30.76
N ALA A 338 -9.27 -10.66 -31.63
CA ALA A 338 -8.82 -11.07 -32.96
C ALA A 338 -8.35 -9.89 -33.82
N THR A 339 -8.77 -8.67 -33.48
CA THR A 339 -8.35 -7.42 -34.15
C THR A 339 -6.91 -6.99 -33.83
N PHE A 340 -6.26 -7.57 -32.80
CA PHE A 340 -4.89 -7.24 -32.44
C PHE A 340 -3.97 -7.49 -33.63
N SER A 341 -3.15 -6.48 -33.93
CA SER A 341 -2.14 -6.54 -34.97
C SER A 341 -1.01 -7.53 -34.58
N ARG A 342 -0.23 -7.94 -35.58
CA ARG A 342 0.95 -8.80 -35.35
C ARG A 342 1.94 -8.14 -34.38
N LYS A 343 2.13 -6.82 -34.50
CA LYS A 343 3.02 -6.05 -33.61
C LYS A 343 2.53 -6.07 -32.17
N GLU A 344 1.24 -5.87 -31.93
CA GLU A 344 0.69 -5.92 -30.58
C GLU A 344 0.85 -7.30 -29.93
N ILE A 345 0.69 -8.37 -30.69
CA ILE A 345 0.94 -9.74 -30.18
C ILE A 345 2.43 -9.95 -29.88
N GLU A 346 3.32 -9.38 -30.70
CA GLU A 346 4.77 -9.41 -30.47
C GLU A 346 5.15 -8.64 -29.21
N ASP A 347 4.59 -7.45 -28.99
CA ASP A 347 4.78 -6.64 -27.78
C ASP A 347 4.32 -7.42 -26.53
N LEU A 348 3.17 -8.10 -26.58
CA LEU A 348 2.68 -8.96 -25.48
C LEU A 348 3.61 -10.17 -25.27
N THR A 349 4.22 -10.70 -26.34
CA THR A 349 5.18 -11.80 -26.24
C THR A 349 6.46 -11.34 -25.54
N HIS A 350 6.97 -10.15 -25.86
CA HIS A 350 8.10 -9.55 -25.16
C HIS A 350 7.77 -9.29 -23.69
N PHE A 351 6.58 -8.79 -23.40
CA PHE A 351 6.11 -8.54 -22.03
C PHE A 351 6.18 -9.79 -21.14
N VAL A 352 5.76 -10.96 -21.65
CA VAL A 352 5.78 -12.19 -20.81
C VAL A 352 7.17 -12.77 -20.62
N TYR A 353 8.17 -12.41 -21.44
CA TYR A 353 9.57 -12.80 -21.24
C TYR A 353 10.14 -12.24 -19.93
N ASP A 354 9.74 -11.05 -19.53
CA ASP A 354 10.15 -10.42 -18.26
C ASP A 354 9.74 -11.24 -17.03
N TYR A 355 8.75 -12.14 -17.20
CA TYR A 355 8.25 -13.04 -16.16
C TYR A 355 8.72 -14.50 -16.33
N GLY A 356 9.69 -14.73 -17.20
CA GLY A 356 10.34 -16.04 -17.40
C GLY A 356 9.63 -16.97 -18.38
N ALA A 357 8.54 -16.56 -19.02
CA ALA A 357 7.93 -17.35 -20.09
C ALA A 357 8.87 -17.45 -21.30
N LYS A 358 8.89 -18.60 -21.98
CA LYS A 358 9.70 -18.81 -23.20
C LYS A 358 9.00 -18.38 -24.48
N GLY A 359 7.72 -18.01 -24.41
CA GLY A 359 6.90 -17.59 -25.53
C GLY A 359 5.45 -17.41 -25.17
N LEU A 360 4.70 -16.74 -26.04
CA LEU A 360 3.26 -16.57 -25.96
C LEU A 360 2.63 -17.12 -27.23
N ILE A 361 1.75 -18.12 -27.11
CA ILE A 361 1.02 -18.70 -28.23
C ILE A 361 -0.27 -17.92 -28.37
N SER A 362 -0.49 -17.32 -29.54
CA SER A 362 -1.72 -16.62 -29.88
C SER A 362 -2.60 -17.46 -30.80
N ALA A 363 -3.90 -17.45 -30.54
CA ALA A 363 -4.89 -18.17 -31.35
C ALA A 363 -6.12 -17.29 -31.57
N LYS A 364 -6.30 -16.78 -32.78
CA LYS A 364 -7.48 -15.98 -33.17
C LYS A 364 -8.63 -16.89 -33.56
N VAL A 365 -9.79 -16.64 -33.00
CA VAL A 365 -11.05 -17.33 -33.38
C VAL A 365 -11.70 -16.52 -34.48
N SER A 366 -11.66 -16.99 -35.71
CA SER A 366 -12.33 -16.31 -36.83
C SER A 366 -12.69 -17.29 -37.96
N GLN A 367 -13.78 -16.99 -38.67
CA GLN A 367 -14.33 -17.80 -39.76
C GLN A 367 -14.59 -19.26 -39.36
N GLY A 368 -15.01 -19.50 -38.11
CA GLY A 368 -15.25 -20.83 -37.56
C GLY A 368 -13.96 -21.67 -37.38
N ALA A 369 -12.79 -21.06 -37.45
CA ALA A 369 -11.50 -21.71 -37.30
C ALA A 369 -10.62 -21.01 -36.25
N LEU A 370 -9.59 -21.73 -35.79
CA LEU A 370 -8.58 -21.21 -34.85
C LEU A 370 -7.30 -20.92 -35.61
N HIS A 371 -7.02 -19.64 -35.86
CA HIS A 371 -5.80 -19.21 -36.54
C HIS A 371 -4.62 -19.09 -35.56
N SER A 372 -3.74 -20.08 -35.55
CA SER A 372 -2.62 -20.21 -34.60
C SER A 372 -1.49 -21.08 -35.15
N PRO A 373 -0.24 -20.90 -34.70
CA PRO A 373 0.86 -21.82 -34.97
C PRO A 373 0.58 -23.27 -34.52
N MET A 374 -0.27 -23.45 -33.51
CA MET A 374 -0.64 -24.78 -32.97
C MET A 374 -1.77 -25.46 -33.76
N GLN A 375 -2.44 -24.76 -34.68
CA GLN A 375 -3.65 -25.25 -35.38
C GLN A 375 -3.50 -26.66 -35.98
N LYS A 376 -2.34 -26.95 -36.59
CA LYS A 376 -2.06 -28.25 -37.24
C LYS A 376 -1.81 -29.39 -36.27
N PHE A 377 -1.64 -29.09 -34.99
CA PHE A 377 -1.26 -30.04 -33.93
C PHE A 377 -2.38 -30.27 -32.91
N VAL A 378 -3.53 -29.64 -33.12
CA VAL A 378 -4.72 -29.73 -32.25
C VAL A 378 -5.87 -30.36 -33.08
N THR A 379 -6.49 -31.38 -32.55
CA THR A 379 -7.65 -32.02 -33.20
C THR A 379 -8.89 -31.13 -33.10
N ASP A 380 -9.90 -31.38 -33.95
CA ASP A 380 -11.16 -30.64 -33.88
C ASP A 380 -11.87 -30.82 -32.54
N GLU A 381 -11.79 -31.99 -31.94
CA GLU A 381 -12.34 -32.25 -30.60
C GLU A 381 -11.63 -31.44 -29.52
N GLN A 382 -10.30 -31.39 -29.56
CA GLN A 382 -9.51 -30.55 -28.65
C GLN A 382 -9.81 -29.07 -28.84
N ARG A 383 -9.95 -28.59 -30.09
CA ARG A 383 -10.32 -27.22 -30.40
C ARG A 383 -11.68 -26.87 -29.83
N GLN A 384 -12.72 -27.68 -30.08
CA GLN A 384 -14.07 -27.44 -29.55
C GLN A 384 -14.09 -27.43 -28.02
N SER A 385 -13.38 -28.38 -27.41
CA SER A 385 -13.26 -28.45 -25.93
C SER A 385 -12.57 -27.20 -25.35
N MET A 386 -11.53 -26.73 -26.02
CA MET A 386 -10.79 -25.54 -25.64
C MET A 386 -11.65 -24.28 -25.80
N GLU A 387 -12.34 -24.12 -26.95
CA GLU A 387 -13.26 -22.99 -27.20
C GLU A 387 -14.37 -22.96 -26.14
N LYS A 388 -14.93 -24.10 -25.81
CA LYS A 388 -15.96 -24.22 -24.76
C LYS A 388 -15.43 -23.88 -23.39
N MET A 389 -14.24 -24.38 -23.00
CA MET A 389 -13.64 -24.08 -21.69
C MET A 389 -13.27 -22.62 -21.55
N MET A 390 -12.79 -22.01 -22.63
CA MET A 390 -12.41 -20.60 -22.70
C MET A 390 -13.60 -19.65 -22.90
N ASP A 391 -14.81 -20.17 -23.07
CA ASP A 391 -15.98 -19.39 -23.51
C ASP A 391 -15.62 -18.51 -24.74
N ALA A 392 -14.92 -19.11 -25.71
CA ALA A 392 -14.40 -18.40 -26.86
C ALA A 392 -15.45 -18.31 -27.98
N SER A 393 -15.53 -17.14 -28.59
CA SER A 393 -16.48 -16.82 -29.67
C SER A 393 -15.75 -16.21 -30.86
N GLU A 394 -16.44 -16.14 -32.01
CA GLU A 394 -15.95 -15.43 -33.20
C GLU A 394 -15.45 -14.02 -32.84
N GLY A 395 -14.24 -13.69 -33.25
CA GLY A 395 -13.59 -12.42 -32.96
C GLY A 395 -12.71 -12.40 -31.70
N ASP A 396 -12.65 -13.49 -30.93
CA ASP A 396 -11.83 -13.57 -29.71
C ASP A 396 -10.37 -13.93 -30.00
N LEU A 397 -9.48 -13.61 -29.05
CA LEU A 397 -8.08 -13.99 -29.08
C LEU A 397 -7.72 -14.79 -27.81
N LEU A 398 -7.29 -16.02 -28.01
CA LEU A 398 -6.74 -16.84 -26.94
C LEU A 398 -5.23 -16.63 -26.85
N LEU A 399 -4.73 -16.39 -25.63
CA LEU A 399 -3.31 -16.23 -25.33
C LEU A 399 -2.88 -17.33 -24.37
N LEU A 400 -1.99 -18.23 -24.81
CA LEU A 400 -1.59 -19.42 -24.07
C LEU A 400 -0.10 -19.34 -23.69
N ILE A 401 0.20 -19.83 -22.48
CA ILE A 401 1.58 -20.09 -22.03
C ILE A 401 1.67 -21.53 -21.51
N SER A 402 2.79 -22.20 -21.80
CA SER A 402 3.10 -23.54 -21.31
C SER A 402 4.48 -23.58 -20.66
N GLY A 403 4.63 -24.37 -19.58
CA GLY A 403 5.89 -24.51 -18.86
C GLY A 403 5.69 -24.79 -17.37
N PRO A 404 6.70 -24.55 -16.52
CA PRO A 404 6.58 -24.72 -15.08
C PRO A 404 5.43 -23.89 -14.51
N SER A 405 4.65 -24.45 -13.57
CA SER A 405 3.43 -23.83 -13.03
C SER A 405 3.66 -22.40 -12.51
N LYS A 406 4.75 -22.17 -11.78
CA LYS A 406 5.11 -20.84 -11.24
C LYS A 406 5.29 -19.81 -12.35
N VAL A 407 6.01 -20.17 -13.42
CA VAL A 407 6.25 -19.28 -14.57
C VAL A 407 4.96 -18.98 -15.33
N VAL A 408 4.15 -20.02 -15.62
CA VAL A 408 2.89 -19.88 -16.35
C VAL A 408 1.92 -18.98 -15.59
N ASN A 409 1.73 -19.23 -14.30
CA ASN A 409 0.85 -18.45 -13.44
C ASN A 409 1.30 -16.99 -13.34
N GLN A 410 2.58 -16.74 -13.04
CA GLN A 410 3.13 -15.39 -12.91
C GLN A 410 3.03 -14.60 -14.22
N SER A 411 3.38 -15.23 -15.35
CA SER A 411 3.34 -14.55 -16.66
C SER A 411 1.91 -14.21 -17.07
N LEU A 412 0.95 -15.14 -16.94
CA LEU A 412 -0.44 -14.88 -17.29
C LEU A 412 -1.13 -13.94 -16.32
N ALA A 413 -0.83 -13.97 -15.03
CA ALA A 413 -1.36 -13.02 -14.06
C ALA A 413 -0.96 -11.58 -14.40
N ASN A 414 0.31 -11.35 -14.71
CA ASN A 414 0.79 -10.02 -15.10
C ASN A 414 0.26 -9.61 -16.48
N LEU A 415 0.16 -10.55 -17.43
CA LEU A 415 -0.45 -10.30 -18.74
C LEU A 415 -1.94 -9.92 -18.59
N ARG A 416 -2.67 -10.60 -17.71
CA ARG A 416 -4.06 -10.28 -17.36
C ARG A 416 -4.20 -8.84 -16.88
N LEU A 417 -3.36 -8.39 -15.94
CA LEU A 417 -3.38 -7.02 -15.42
C LEU A 417 -3.00 -6.00 -16.50
N HIS A 418 -1.98 -6.29 -17.30
CA HIS A 418 -1.57 -5.45 -18.42
C HIS A 418 -2.70 -5.26 -19.44
N LEU A 419 -3.37 -6.35 -19.84
CA LEU A 419 -4.51 -6.31 -20.76
C LEU A 419 -5.71 -5.60 -20.14
N GLY A 420 -5.99 -5.81 -18.85
CA GLY A 420 -7.04 -5.14 -18.12
C GLY A 420 -6.90 -3.60 -18.17
N LYS A 421 -5.68 -3.10 -17.97
CA LYS A 421 -5.35 -1.67 -18.11
C LYS A 421 -5.43 -1.20 -19.56
N LYS A 422 -4.77 -1.91 -20.48
CA LYS A 422 -4.72 -1.55 -21.91
C LYS A 422 -6.11 -1.45 -22.55
N LEU A 423 -7.02 -2.32 -22.14
CA LEU A 423 -8.38 -2.41 -22.68
C LEU A 423 -9.42 -1.60 -21.88
N GLY A 424 -9.01 -0.89 -20.82
CA GLY A 424 -9.92 -0.12 -19.97
C GLY A 424 -10.96 -0.99 -19.23
N LEU A 425 -10.63 -2.24 -18.90
CA LEU A 425 -11.54 -3.18 -18.25
C LEU A 425 -11.60 -3.00 -16.73
N ILE A 426 -10.67 -2.25 -16.15
CA ILE A 426 -10.56 -2.07 -14.69
C ILE A 426 -11.31 -0.81 -14.29
N PRO A 427 -12.47 -0.91 -13.59
CA PRO A 427 -13.18 0.26 -13.09
C PRO A 427 -12.39 0.90 -11.94
N GLU A 428 -11.96 2.14 -12.13
CA GLU A 428 -11.09 2.84 -11.16
C GLU A 428 -11.81 3.18 -9.86
N GLU A 429 -13.10 3.50 -9.92
CA GLU A 429 -13.92 3.90 -8.77
C GLU A 429 -14.46 2.72 -7.94
N GLU A 430 -14.26 1.48 -8.41
CA GLU A 430 -14.74 0.29 -7.69
C GLU A 430 -13.73 -0.20 -6.67
N HIS A 431 -14.26 -0.56 -5.49
CA HIS A 431 -13.50 -1.20 -4.41
C HIS A 431 -14.01 -2.62 -4.21
N LYS A 432 -13.23 -3.61 -4.63
CA LYS A 432 -13.56 -5.04 -4.51
C LYS A 432 -12.60 -5.71 -3.54
N PHE A 433 -13.17 -6.18 -2.44
CA PHE A 433 -12.47 -6.98 -1.44
C PHE A 433 -12.63 -8.46 -1.74
N VAL A 434 -11.60 -9.24 -1.41
CA VAL A 434 -11.65 -10.70 -1.41
C VAL A 434 -10.72 -11.24 -0.33
N TRP A 435 -11.21 -12.25 0.42
CA TRP A 435 -10.40 -13.03 1.33
C TRP A 435 -9.74 -14.19 0.59
N ILE A 436 -8.47 -14.39 0.83
CA ILE A 436 -7.75 -15.59 0.39
C ILE A 436 -7.47 -16.43 1.63
N LEU A 437 -7.87 -17.70 1.59
CA LEU A 437 -7.75 -18.66 2.68
C LEU A 437 -7.00 -19.92 2.23
N ASP A 438 -6.75 -20.81 3.17
CA ASP A 438 -6.23 -22.17 2.90
C ASP A 438 -4.86 -22.17 2.20
N PHE A 439 -4.00 -21.25 2.59
CA PHE A 439 -2.62 -21.21 2.12
C PHE A 439 -1.87 -22.51 2.47
N PRO A 440 -0.86 -22.91 1.69
CA PRO A 440 0.12 -23.87 2.17
C PRO A 440 0.77 -23.37 3.45
N LEU A 441 1.03 -24.27 4.42
CA LEU A 441 1.74 -23.91 5.64
C LEU A 441 3.22 -23.66 5.36
N LEU A 442 3.81 -24.55 4.55
CA LEU A 442 5.21 -24.55 4.18
C LEU A 442 5.38 -24.68 2.68
N GLU A 443 6.42 -24.06 2.13
CA GLU A 443 6.89 -24.20 0.75
C GLU A 443 8.34 -24.68 0.77
N TYR A 444 8.70 -25.58 -0.15
CA TYR A 444 10.09 -26.00 -0.28
C TYR A 444 10.87 -25.01 -1.14
N ASP A 445 11.93 -24.43 -0.58
CA ASP A 445 12.83 -23.54 -1.30
C ASP A 445 13.96 -24.36 -1.95
N GLU A 446 13.94 -24.44 -3.27
CA GLU A 446 14.93 -25.18 -4.05
C GLU A 446 16.35 -24.58 -3.96
N THR A 447 16.46 -23.29 -3.67
CA THR A 447 17.74 -22.58 -3.56
C THR A 447 18.39 -22.86 -2.19
N GLU A 448 17.58 -22.72 -1.13
CA GLU A 448 18.02 -22.98 0.25
C GLU A 448 17.94 -24.46 0.62
N LYS A 449 17.28 -25.30 -0.20
CA LYS A 449 17.08 -26.74 0.00
C LYS A 449 16.44 -27.07 1.35
N ARG A 450 15.49 -26.27 1.77
CA ARG A 450 14.73 -26.43 3.02
C ARG A 450 13.29 -25.96 2.88
N TYR A 451 12.44 -26.33 3.81
CA TYR A 451 11.12 -25.75 3.93
C TYR A 451 11.21 -24.33 4.51
N VAL A 452 10.37 -23.42 4.01
CA VAL A 452 10.16 -22.06 4.50
C VAL A 452 8.68 -21.87 4.82
N ALA A 453 8.35 -21.06 5.81
CA ALA A 453 6.97 -20.71 6.11
C ALA A 453 6.41 -19.77 5.03
N VAL A 454 5.20 -20.06 4.54
CA VAL A 454 4.56 -19.20 3.51
C VAL A 454 4.15 -17.86 4.11
N HIS A 455 3.61 -17.86 5.33
CA HIS A 455 3.25 -16.63 6.05
C HIS A 455 4.23 -16.32 7.17
N HIS A 456 4.16 -17.12 8.25
CA HIS A 456 4.89 -16.85 9.48
C HIS A 456 5.17 -18.17 10.24
N PRO A 457 6.32 -18.33 10.89
CA PRO A 457 6.65 -19.56 11.63
C PRO A 457 5.75 -19.86 12.83
N PHE A 458 4.89 -18.90 13.25
CA PHE A 458 3.92 -19.11 14.33
C PHE A 458 2.49 -19.38 13.83
N THR A 459 2.29 -19.56 12.53
CA THR A 459 1.00 -19.87 11.93
C THR A 459 0.58 -21.30 12.27
N ALA A 460 -0.66 -21.48 12.74
CA ALA A 460 -1.18 -22.80 13.01
C ALA A 460 -1.55 -23.55 11.73
N PRO A 461 -1.25 -24.87 11.64
CA PRO A 461 -1.83 -25.74 10.64
C PRO A 461 -3.35 -25.89 10.85
N LYS A 462 -4.09 -26.34 9.84
CA LYS A 462 -5.45 -26.82 10.03
C LYS A 462 -5.45 -28.02 10.99
N ASP A 463 -6.48 -28.15 11.83
CA ASP A 463 -6.52 -29.18 12.87
C ASP A 463 -6.46 -30.60 12.28
N GLU A 464 -7.14 -30.81 11.14
CA GLU A 464 -7.14 -32.06 10.39
C GLU A 464 -5.76 -32.43 9.79
N ASP A 465 -4.90 -31.43 9.56
CA ASP A 465 -3.60 -31.60 8.91
C ASP A 465 -2.44 -31.78 9.90
N ILE A 466 -2.66 -31.59 11.20
CA ILE A 466 -1.59 -31.70 12.23
C ILE A 466 -0.91 -33.07 12.16
N GLN A 467 -1.67 -34.12 11.95
CA GLN A 467 -1.14 -35.50 11.93
C GLN A 467 -0.19 -35.75 10.76
N ILE A 468 -0.42 -35.10 9.61
CA ILE A 468 0.41 -35.28 8.42
C ILE A 468 1.61 -34.32 8.37
N LEU A 469 1.69 -33.33 9.25
CA LEU A 469 2.78 -32.33 9.26
C LEU A 469 4.17 -32.96 9.37
N LYS A 470 4.28 -34.09 10.06
CA LYS A 470 5.55 -34.78 10.24
C LYS A 470 6.05 -35.46 8.96
N GLU A 471 5.15 -36.09 8.20
CA GLU A 471 5.49 -36.92 7.04
C GLU A 471 5.33 -36.19 5.71
N HIS A 472 4.34 -35.30 5.61
CA HIS A 472 3.94 -34.60 4.40
C HIS A 472 3.75 -33.10 4.61
N PRO A 473 4.80 -32.36 5.06
CA PRO A 473 4.68 -30.94 5.35
C PRO A 473 4.21 -30.10 4.14
N GLU A 474 4.50 -30.52 2.93
CA GLU A 474 4.09 -29.87 1.67
C GLU A 474 2.57 -29.92 1.40
N ARG A 475 1.83 -30.78 2.11
CA ARG A 475 0.36 -30.93 1.95
C ARG A 475 -0.43 -30.18 3.00
N VAL A 476 0.24 -29.72 4.05
CA VAL A 476 -0.41 -29.07 5.20
C VAL A 476 -0.91 -27.70 4.81
N LYS A 477 -2.19 -27.45 5.06
CA LYS A 477 -2.80 -26.13 4.90
C LYS A 477 -2.73 -25.35 6.21
N ALA A 478 -2.52 -24.03 6.08
CA ALA A 478 -2.43 -23.09 7.19
C ALA A 478 -3.82 -22.53 7.54
N LYS A 479 -4.02 -22.18 8.81
CA LYS A 479 -5.11 -21.29 9.26
C LYS A 479 -4.73 -19.83 9.01
N ALA A 480 -4.23 -19.51 7.80
CA ALA A 480 -3.84 -18.19 7.36
C ALA A 480 -4.91 -17.57 6.47
N TYR A 481 -4.93 -16.25 6.45
CA TYR A 481 -5.90 -15.46 5.68
C TYR A 481 -5.32 -14.11 5.30
N ASP A 482 -5.52 -13.71 4.04
CA ASP A 482 -5.16 -12.39 3.55
C ASP A 482 -6.41 -11.66 3.05
N LEU A 483 -6.50 -10.37 3.34
CA LEU A 483 -7.49 -9.49 2.77
C LEU A 483 -6.87 -8.72 1.60
N VAL A 484 -7.46 -8.89 0.43
CA VAL A 484 -7.05 -8.25 -0.81
C VAL A 484 -8.06 -7.18 -1.20
N LEU A 485 -7.59 -6.00 -1.57
CA LEU A 485 -8.38 -4.91 -2.12
C LEU A 485 -7.80 -4.52 -3.49
N ASN A 486 -8.60 -4.63 -4.56
CA ASN A 486 -8.23 -4.20 -5.91
C ASN A 486 -6.86 -4.77 -6.39
N GLY A 487 -6.60 -6.04 -6.11
CA GLY A 487 -5.35 -6.69 -6.51
C GLY A 487 -4.15 -6.41 -5.61
N SER A 488 -4.37 -5.77 -4.48
CA SER A 488 -3.34 -5.50 -3.47
C SER A 488 -3.72 -6.16 -2.15
N GLU A 489 -2.85 -6.97 -1.60
CA GLU A 489 -2.93 -7.44 -0.22
C GLU A 489 -2.81 -6.23 0.71
N ILE A 490 -3.88 -5.92 1.43
CA ILE A 490 -3.90 -4.83 2.39
C ILE A 490 -3.63 -5.28 3.81
N GLY A 491 -3.81 -6.57 4.10
CA GLY A 491 -3.50 -7.16 5.39
C GLY A 491 -3.50 -8.67 5.35
N GLY A 492 -2.62 -9.27 6.12
CA GLY A 492 -2.49 -10.72 6.26
C GLY A 492 -2.36 -11.14 7.72
N GLY A 493 -2.81 -12.36 8.00
CA GLY A 493 -2.78 -12.90 9.34
C GLY A 493 -3.06 -14.39 9.43
N SER A 494 -3.11 -14.90 10.65
CA SER A 494 -3.40 -16.31 10.90
C SER A 494 -3.92 -16.55 12.31
N ILE A 495 -4.48 -17.73 12.55
CA ILE A 495 -4.53 -18.31 13.88
C ILE A 495 -3.13 -18.81 14.22
N ARG A 496 -2.70 -18.62 15.48
CA ARG A 496 -1.34 -18.92 15.94
C ARG A 496 -1.26 -20.31 16.56
N ASN A 497 -0.08 -20.90 16.52
CA ASN A 497 0.19 -22.06 17.35
C ASN A 497 0.19 -21.64 18.82
N HIS A 498 -0.70 -22.24 19.61
CA HIS A 498 -0.76 -22.07 21.06
C HIS A 498 -0.28 -23.31 21.82
N LEU A 499 0.00 -24.40 21.10
CA LEU A 499 0.54 -25.64 21.65
C LEU A 499 2.03 -25.72 21.35
N LYS A 500 2.83 -25.91 22.39
CA LYS A 500 4.31 -25.98 22.29
C LYS A 500 4.76 -27.11 21.36
N GLU A 501 4.11 -28.29 21.45
CA GLU A 501 4.48 -29.46 20.68
C GLU A 501 4.32 -29.23 19.17
N VAL A 502 3.24 -28.56 18.76
CA VAL A 502 3.00 -28.20 17.36
C VAL A 502 4.02 -27.16 16.89
N GLN A 503 4.32 -26.18 17.74
CA GLN A 503 5.30 -25.15 17.43
C GLN A 503 6.71 -25.70 17.29
N SER A 504 7.13 -26.62 18.19
CA SER A 504 8.44 -27.27 18.10
C SER A 504 8.56 -28.13 16.84
N LEU A 505 7.51 -28.88 16.47
CA LEU A 505 7.49 -29.66 15.24
C LEU A 505 7.61 -28.77 14.00
N LEU A 506 6.95 -27.60 14.01
CA LEU A 506 7.07 -26.64 12.90
C LEU A 506 8.48 -26.09 12.78
N PHE A 507 9.13 -25.73 13.88
CA PHE A 507 10.53 -25.29 13.87
C PHE A 507 11.48 -26.37 13.34
N GLU A 508 11.28 -27.64 13.72
CA GLU A 508 12.03 -28.77 13.16
C GLU A 508 11.91 -28.83 11.63
N LYS A 509 10.68 -28.66 11.08
CA LYS A 509 10.45 -28.65 9.62
C LYS A 509 11.07 -27.45 8.92
N LEU A 510 11.19 -26.31 9.60
CA LEU A 510 11.90 -25.12 9.12
C LEU A 510 13.42 -25.24 9.21
N GLY A 511 13.94 -26.36 9.76
CA GLY A 511 15.37 -26.62 9.89
C GLY A 511 16.03 -25.94 11.10
N MET A 512 15.24 -25.47 12.08
CA MET A 512 15.73 -24.95 13.34
C MET A 512 15.84 -26.09 14.35
N ASP A 513 17.01 -26.25 14.96
CA ASP A 513 17.18 -27.14 16.10
C ASP A 513 16.68 -26.52 17.42
N ASP A 514 16.60 -27.32 18.47
CA ASP A 514 16.10 -26.88 19.77
C ASP A 514 16.93 -25.76 20.39
N GLU A 515 18.23 -25.71 20.15
CA GLU A 515 19.14 -24.69 20.69
C GLU A 515 18.89 -23.35 19.99
N GLU A 516 18.84 -23.35 18.68
CA GLU A 516 18.51 -22.16 17.87
C GLU A 516 17.10 -21.64 18.16
N ALA A 517 16.10 -22.53 18.28
CA ALA A 517 14.73 -22.16 18.61
C ALA A 517 14.64 -21.51 20.01
N ARG A 518 15.36 -22.03 21.01
CA ARG A 518 15.45 -21.45 22.36
C ARG A 518 16.21 -20.13 22.37
N GLU A 519 17.31 -20.04 21.63
CA GLU A 519 18.06 -18.79 21.54
C GLU A 519 17.20 -17.67 20.94
N ARG A 520 16.49 -17.93 19.87
CA ARG A 520 15.70 -16.90 19.16
C ARG A 520 14.36 -16.62 19.85
N PHE A 521 13.61 -17.67 20.19
CA PHE A 521 12.20 -17.60 20.58
C PHE A 521 11.92 -18.20 21.97
N GLY A 522 12.95 -18.45 22.78
CA GLY A 522 12.82 -19.13 24.06
C GLY A 522 11.77 -18.54 25.00
N PHE A 523 11.72 -17.21 25.08
CA PHE A 523 10.72 -16.52 25.91
C PHE A 523 9.26 -16.78 25.46
N LEU A 524 9.01 -16.91 24.14
CA LEU A 524 7.68 -17.26 23.63
C LEU A 524 7.39 -18.74 23.87
N LEU A 525 8.35 -19.65 23.61
CA LEU A 525 8.19 -21.08 23.85
C LEU A 525 7.92 -21.38 25.33
N GLU A 526 8.58 -20.66 26.24
CA GLU A 526 8.30 -20.71 27.66
C GLU A 526 6.89 -20.21 27.99
N ALA A 527 6.48 -19.07 27.41
CA ALA A 527 5.15 -18.52 27.64
C ALA A 527 4.03 -19.47 27.19
N LEU A 528 4.24 -20.25 26.11
CA LEU A 528 3.25 -21.27 25.66
C LEU A 528 2.97 -22.34 26.74
N GLU A 529 3.86 -22.55 27.68
CA GLU A 529 3.69 -23.53 28.78
C GLU A 529 2.78 -23.02 29.91
N TYR A 530 2.47 -21.72 29.94
CA TYR A 530 1.68 -21.10 31.01
C TYR A 530 0.20 -20.86 30.64
N GLY A 531 -0.41 -21.79 29.91
CA GLY A 531 -1.83 -21.74 29.61
C GLY A 531 -2.20 -20.71 28.55
N THR A 532 -1.45 -20.71 27.45
CA THR A 532 -1.73 -19.85 26.30
C THR A 532 -3.09 -20.14 25.68
N PRO A 533 -3.98 -19.16 25.54
CA PRO A 533 -5.26 -19.36 24.87
C PRO A 533 -5.08 -19.56 23.37
N PRO A 534 -6.00 -20.26 22.67
CA PRO A 534 -6.10 -20.16 21.22
C PRO A 534 -6.26 -18.69 20.84
N HIS A 535 -5.45 -18.19 19.90
CA HIS A 535 -5.46 -16.78 19.50
C HIS A 535 -5.11 -16.61 18.03
N GLY A 536 -5.46 -15.47 17.48
CA GLY A 536 -5.19 -15.12 16.10
C GLY A 536 -5.30 -13.62 15.87
N GLY A 537 -4.74 -13.16 14.79
CA GLY A 537 -4.71 -11.74 14.47
C GLY A 537 -4.30 -11.45 13.04
N ILE A 538 -4.27 -10.16 12.73
CA ILE A 538 -3.97 -9.65 11.39
C ILE A 538 -3.16 -8.36 11.51
N ALA A 539 -2.34 -8.07 10.50
CA ALA A 539 -1.68 -6.78 10.36
C ALA A 539 -2.03 -6.16 9.01
N PHE A 540 -2.57 -4.95 9.03
CA PHE A 540 -2.83 -4.17 7.82
C PHE A 540 -1.68 -3.21 7.54
N GLY A 541 -1.24 -3.15 6.27
CA GLY A 541 -0.34 -2.10 5.81
C GLY A 541 -1.06 -0.76 5.76
N PHE A 542 -0.96 0.04 6.83
CA PHE A 542 -1.68 1.31 6.92
C PHE A 542 -1.33 2.28 5.80
N ASP A 543 -0.06 2.39 5.46
CA ASP A 543 0.40 3.23 4.36
C ASP A 543 -0.18 2.79 3.01
N ARG A 544 -0.25 1.47 2.77
CA ARG A 544 -0.84 0.88 1.55
C ARG A 544 -2.34 1.14 1.48
N LEU A 545 -3.05 0.99 2.59
CA LEU A 545 -4.48 1.29 2.66
C LEU A 545 -4.74 2.77 2.31
N VAL A 546 -3.98 3.69 2.92
CA VAL A 546 -4.09 5.13 2.60
C VAL A 546 -3.76 5.40 1.13
N MET A 547 -2.72 4.77 0.58
CA MET A 547 -2.32 4.91 -0.83
C MET A 547 -3.45 4.52 -1.79
N ILE A 548 -4.10 3.36 -1.54
CA ILE A 548 -5.22 2.90 -2.37
C ILE A 548 -6.41 3.86 -2.26
N LEU A 549 -6.78 4.26 -1.05
CA LEU A 549 -7.94 5.12 -0.81
C LEU A 549 -7.74 6.58 -1.23
N SER A 550 -6.50 7.01 -1.38
CA SER A 550 -6.15 8.34 -1.94
C SER A 550 -5.91 8.31 -3.45
N HIS A 551 -6.02 7.16 -4.11
CA HIS A 551 -5.66 6.95 -5.52
C HIS A 551 -4.22 7.39 -5.85
N SER A 552 -3.31 7.29 -4.87
CA SER A 552 -1.89 7.64 -5.06
C SER A 552 -1.13 6.50 -5.75
N GLU A 553 -0.20 6.84 -6.64
CA GLU A 553 0.62 5.85 -7.36
C GLU A 553 1.79 5.31 -6.52
N SER A 554 2.18 6.05 -5.49
CA SER A 554 3.32 5.70 -4.64
C SER A 554 3.00 5.85 -3.16
N ILE A 555 3.49 4.91 -2.36
CA ILE A 555 3.42 4.98 -0.89
C ILE A 555 4.11 6.24 -0.34
N ARG A 556 5.06 6.83 -1.08
CA ARG A 556 5.75 8.07 -0.72
C ARG A 556 4.85 9.30 -0.74
N ASP A 557 3.71 9.24 -1.42
CA ASP A 557 2.75 10.34 -1.45
C ASP A 557 1.81 10.36 -0.25
N VAL A 558 1.81 9.31 0.57
CA VAL A 558 0.97 9.19 1.77
C VAL A 558 1.78 9.13 3.07
N ILE A 559 3.11 9.24 2.97
CA ILE A 559 4.06 9.33 4.10
C ILE A 559 4.68 10.72 4.09
N ALA A 560 4.68 11.40 5.25
CA ALA A 560 5.19 12.78 5.33
C ALA A 560 6.67 12.89 4.91
N PHE A 561 7.53 12.01 5.43
CA PHE A 561 8.98 12.03 5.20
C PHE A 561 9.47 10.62 4.78
N PRO A 562 9.17 10.20 3.54
CA PRO A 562 9.59 8.89 3.04
C PRO A 562 11.08 8.88 2.67
N LYS A 563 11.64 7.67 2.54
CA LYS A 563 12.95 7.45 1.95
C LYS A 563 12.86 7.28 0.44
N THR A 564 13.95 7.57 -0.27
CA THR A 564 14.12 7.24 -1.69
C THR A 564 14.14 5.71 -1.91
N GLN A 565 14.13 5.25 -3.16
CA GLN A 565 14.34 3.83 -3.48
C GLN A 565 15.69 3.27 -2.99
N LYS A 566 16.67 4.14 -2.72
CA LYS A 566 17.97 3.76 -2.15
C LYS A 566 18.00 3.80 -0.63
N GLY A 567 16.87 3.97 0.04
CA GLY A 567 16.77 4.04 1.50
C GLY A 567 17.30 5.34 2.11
N THR A 568 17.52 6.40 1.33
CA THR A 568 18.09 7.67 1.79
C THR A 568 17.02 8.75 1.97
N CYS A 569 17.24 9.67 2.90
CA CYS A 569 16.45 10.89 3.07
C CYS A 569 17.23 12.08 2.50
N LEU A 570 16.80 12.61 1.35
CA LEU A 570 17.48 13.73 0.68
C LEU A 570 17.29 15.07 1.39
N MET A 571 16.34 15.18 2.31
CA MET A 571 16.10 16.38 3.09
C MET A 571 17.05 16.50 4.30
N THR A 572 17.39 15.35 4.92
CA THR A 572 18.19 15.29 6.16
C THR A 572 19.57 14.66 5.94
N ASP A 573 19.86 14.21 4.72
CA ASP A 573 21.08 13.47 4.35
C ASP A 573 21.28 12.18 5.17
N ALA A 574 20.17 11.56 5.64
CA ALA A 574 20.24 10.27 6.32
C ALA A 574 20.27 9.09 5.30
N PRO A 575 21.07 8.02 5.55
CA PRO A 575 22.01 7.84 6.66
C PRO A 575 23.25 8.72 6.51
N SER A 576 23.77 9.20 7.64
CA SER A 576 24.94 10.08 7.69
C SER A 576 26.10 9.42 8.45
N LYS A 577 27.30 9.95 8.29
CA LYS A 577 28.46 9.55 9.09
C LYS A 577 28.25 9.94 10.56
N VAL A 578 28.72 9.10 11.47
CA VAL A 578 28.75 9.37 12.90
C VAL A 578 30.16 9.72 13.34
N ASP A 579 30.28 10.45 14.46
CA ASP A 579 31.54 10.84 15.05
C ASP A 579 32.31 9.60 15.53
N GLY A 580 33.65 9.60 15.34
CA GLY A 580 34.54 8.53 15.79
C GLY A 580 34.43 8.26 17.30
N LYS A 581 34.26 9.32 18.12
CA LYS A 581 34.05 9.19 19.55
C LYS A 581 32.79 8.38 19.89
N GLN A 582 31.69 8.57 19.15
CA GLN A 582 30.48 7.79 19.33
C GLN A 582 30.70 6.31 18.97
N LEU A 583 31.49 6.02 17.94
CA LEU A 583 31.87 4.64 17.58
C LEU A 583 32.73 4.00 18.66
N ASP A 584 33.71 4.71 19.21
CA ASP A 584 34.56 4.25 20.31
C ASP A 584 33.73 3.94 21.58
N GLU A 585 32.75 4.80 21.92
CA GLU A 585 31.84 4.57 23.04
C GLU A 585 30.94 3.34 22.85
N LEU A 586 30.69 2.94 21.59
CA LEU A 586 29.93 1.75 21.21
C LEU A 586 30.84 0.51 20.96
N TRP A 587 32.16 0.64 21.07
CA TRP A 587 33.15 -0.41 20.78
C TRP A 587 33.08 -0.92 19.33
N ILE A 588 32.72 -0.04 18.37
CA ILE A 588 32.55 -0.39 16.96
C ILE A 588 33.70 0.17 16.13
N LYS A 589 34.25 -0.66 15.25
CA LYS A 589 35.22 -0.26 14.22
C LYS A 589 34.62 -0.48 12.84
N LEU A 590 34.66 0.53 12.00
CA LEU A 590 34.24 0.41 10.60
C LEU A 590 35.32 -0.28 9.78
N LYS A 591 34.94 -1.27 8.96
CA LYS A 591 35.77 -1.81 7.88
C LYS A 591 35.39 -1.05 6.61
N VAL A 592 36.07 0.08 6.35
CA VAL A 592 35.83 0.93 5.16
C VAL A 592 37.08 0.87 4.29
#